data_ddc4cbf5c7f8725fe08380a9e3d686b3
#
_entry.id   ddc4cbf5c7f8725fe08380a9e3d686b3
#
_cell.length_a   1.000
_cell.length_b   1.000
_cell.length_c   1.000
_cell.angle_alpha   90.00
_cell.angle_beta   90.00
_cell.angle_gamma   90.00
#
_symmetry.space_group_name_H-M   'P 1'
#
loop_
_entity.id
_entity.type
_entity.pdbx_description
1 polymer ?
#
loop_
_entity_poly.entity_id
_entity_poly.type
_entity_poly.pdbx_seq_one_letter_code
_entity_poly.pdbx_strand_id
1 'polypeptide(L)'
;MCGIAGYSFSLESTVDRTVAARALLAGIAERGADSVGFAYRGDDSKVTVHKQRTGASEFLDRIDVPQTATQLLVHVRDHTKGHPRVRAINHPIRHGAVVGIHNGTIANDDELFAAHGIARAEPGMTVDSELIFALAERFRGRTAYALERL
;
A
#
# COMPACT_ATOMS: atom_id res chain seq x y z
N MET A 1 10.15 8.92 -8.76
CA MET A 1 9.85 8.93 -7.29
C MET A 1 8.42 8.49 -7.08
N CYS A 2 8.17 7.51 -6.23
CA CYS A 2 6.81 7.03 -5.94
C CYS A 2 5.90 8.15 -5.40
N GLY A 3 4.59 8.01 -5.60
CA GLY A 3 3.57 8.86 -5.04
C GLY A 3 2.68 8.09 -4.08
N ILE A 4 2.31 8.69 -2.96
CA ILE A 4 1.37 8.17 -1.99
C ILE A 4 0.28 9.19 -1.67
N ALA A 5 -0.95 8.71 -1.57
CA ALA A 5 -2.10 9.51 -1.16
C ALA A 5 -3.13 8.61 -0.45
N GLY A 6 -4.10 9.21 0.20
CA GLY A 6 -5.16 8.46 0.86
C GLY A 6 -6.18 9.36 1.51
N TYR A 7 -7.26 8.75 2.00
CA TYR A 7 -8.25 9.43 2.82
C TYR A 7 -8.69 8.56 4.02
N SER A 8 -9.20 9.24 5.02
CA SER A 8 -9.96 8.63 6.11
C SER A 8 -11.20 9.49 6.35
N PHE A 9 -12.37 8.96 6.05
CA PHE A 9 -13.66 9.64 6.19
C PHE A 9 -14.49 9.01 7.31
N SER A 10 -15.39 9.79 7.89
CA SER A 10 -16.45 9.25 8.74
C SER A 10 -17.46 8.46 7.89
N LEU A 11 -18.22 7.57 8.54
CA LEU A 11 -19.33 6.85 7.89
C LEU A 11 -20.42 7.80 7.36
N GLU A 12 -20.58 8.96 7.98
CA GLU A 12 -21.59 9.98 7.63
C GLU A 12 -21.15 10.89 6.49
N SER A 13 -19.90 10.78 6.05
CA SER A 13 -19.39 11.62 4.97
C SER A 13 -20.11 11.34 3.65
N THR A 14 -20.58 12.40 2.99
CA THR A 14 -21.29 12.36 1.70
C THR A 14 -20.37 12.45 0.49
N VAL A 15 -19.04 12.54 0.70
CA VAL A 15 -18.06 12.59 -0.38
C VAL A 15 -18.14 11.30 -1.19
N ASP A 16 -18.24 11.42 -2.52
CA ASP A 16 -18.14 10.29 -3.42
C ASP A 16 -16.73 9.64 -3.34
N ARG A 17 -16.68 8.38 -2.96
CA ARG A 17 -15.43 7.65 -2.69
C ARG A 17 -14.63 7.41 -3.95
N THR A 18 -15.29 7.10 -5.05
CA THR A 18 -14.65 6.90 -6.36
C THR A 18 -14.08 8.19 -6.90
N VAL A 19 -14.83 9.28 -6.83
CA VAL A 19 -14.34 10.61 -7.26
C VAL A 19 -13.15 11.05 -6.42
N ALA A 20 -13.20 10.88 -5.09
CA ALA A 20 -12.08 11.18 -4.20
C ALA A 20 -10.84 10.34 -4.53
N ALA A 21 -11.02 9.03 -4.76
CA ALA A 21 -9.93 8.13 -5.12
C ALA A 21 -9.26 8.52 -6.45
N ARG A 22 -10.07 8.86 -7.47
CA ARG A 22 -9.59 9.35 -8.78
C ARG A 22 -8.83 10.66 -8.64
N ALA A 23 -9.34 11.61 -7.87
CA ALA A 23 -8.67 12.89 -7.63
C ALA A 23 -7.31 12.71 -6.93
N LEU A 24 -7.23 11.83 -5.92
CA LEU A 24 -5.98 11.51 -5.25
C LEU A 24 -4.98 10.84 -6.19
N LEU A 25 -5.42 9.86 -7.01
CA LEU A 25 -4.54 9.23 -7.99
C LEU A 25 -4.06 10.22 -9.03
N ALA A 26 -4.94 11.09 -9.56
CA ALA A 26 -4.54 12.13 -10.51
C ALA A 26 -3.49 13.08 -9.93
N GLY A 27 -3.63 13.45 -8.65
CA GLY A 27 -2.68 14.34 -7.96
C GLY A 27 -1.28 13.74 -7.77
N ILE A 28 -1.12 12.42 -7.84
CA ILE A 28 0.18 11.74 -7.71
C ILE A 28 0.64 11.03 -8.98
N ALA A 29 -0.13 11.12 -10.08
CA ALA A 29 0.06 10.33 -11.29
C ALA A 29 1.47 10.46 -11.91
N GLU A 30 2.01 11.66 -11.93
CA GLU A 30 3.32 11.95 -12.52
C GLU A 30 4.50 11.44 -11.67
N ARG A 31 4.25 10.97 -10.45
CA ARG A 31 5.31 10.52 -9.54
C ARG A 31 5.79 9.09 -9.79
N GLY A 32 5.14 8.33 -10.66
CA GLY A 32 5.58 6.99 -11.01
C GLY A 32 4.75 6.38 -12.13
N ALA A 33 5.42 5.63 -13.03
CA ALA A 33 4.82 5.04 -14.23
C ALA A 33 4.85 3.51 -14.26
N ASP A 34 5.53 2.85 -13.32
CA ASP A 34 5.77 1.40 -13.37
C ASP A 34 4.59 0.56 -12.92
N SER A 35 3.89 1.00 -11.90
CA SER A 35 2.68 0.37 -11.42
C SER A 35 1.83 1.32 -10.59
N VAL A 36 0.55 1.02 -10.51
CA VAL A 36 -0.43 1.70 -9.70
C VAL A 36 -1.16 0.68 -8.83
N GLY A 37 -1.54 1.10 -7.63
CA GLY A 37 -2.37 0.29 -6.77
C GLY A 37 -3.12 1.11 -5.75
N PHE A 38 -4.22 0.54 -5.27
CA PHE A 38 -4.99 1.12 -4.17
C PHE A 38 -5.51 0.01 -3.26
N ALA A 39 -5.78 0.39 -2.03
CA ALA A 39 -6.47 -0.46 -1.07
C ALA A 39 -7.51 0.36 -0.35
N TYR A 40 -8.65 -0.25 -0.06
CA TYR A 40 -9.69 0.37 0.76
C TYR A 40 -10.22 -0.61 1.80
N ARG A 41 -10.72 -0.04 2.90
CA ARG A 41 -11.43 -0.79 3.94
C ARG A 41 -12.92 -0.56 3.78
N GLY A 42 -13.66 -1.65 3.54
CA GLY A 42 -15.13 -1.67 3.50
C GLY A 42 -15.77 -1.66 4.89
N ASP A 43 -17.09 -1.66 4.91
CA ASP A 43 -17.92 -1.73 6.12
C ASP A 43 -17.77 -3.03 6.91
N ASP A 44 -17.43 -4.13 6.24
CA ASP A 44 -17.12 -5.43 6.83
C ASP A 44 -15.72 -5.50 7.47
N SER A 45 -15.03 -4.36 7.55
CA SER A 45 -13.64 -4.25 8.02
C SER A 45 -12.60 -5.01 7.18
N LYS A 46 -13.01 -5.66 6.09
CA LYS A 46 -12.08 -6.28 5.16
C LYS A 46 -11.36 -5.23 4.33
N VAL A 47 -10.09 -5.51 4.05
CA VAL A 47 -9.28 -4.68 3.17
C VAL A 47 -9.17 -5.32 1.80
N THR A 48 -9.70 -4.64 0.79
CA THR A 48 -9.56 -4.99 -0.62
C THR A 48 -8.32 -4.32 -1.18
N VAL A 49 -7.50 -5.05 -1.94
CA VAL A 49 -6.26 -4.56 -2.54
C VAL A 49 -6.29 -4.79 -4.04
N HIS A 50 -6.11 -3.71 -4.79
CA HIS A 50 -5.96 -3.73 -6.25
C HIS A 50 -4.56 -3.26 -6.63
N LYS A 51 -3.91 -3.99 -7.54
CA LYS A 51 -2.59 -3.66 -8.07
C LYS A 51 -2.57 -3.92 -9.56
N GLN A 52 -2.04 -2.99 -10.33
CA GLN A 52 -1.89 -3.13 -11.77
C GLN A 52 -0.54 -2.58 -12.22
N ARG A 53 0.08 -3.27 -13.18
CA ARG A 53 1.30 -2.83 -13.84
C ARG A 53 0.94 -1.95 -15.03
N THR A 54 0.59 -0.72 -14.75
CA THR A 54 0.28 0.31 -15.74
C THR A 54 0.49 1.69 -15.10
N GLY A 55 0.59 2.71 -15.91
CA GLY A 55 0.61 4.09 -15.43
C GLY A 55 -0.73 4.51 -14.82
N ALA A 56 -0.70 5.54 -14.00
CA ALA A 56 -1.89 6.04 -13.32
C ALA A 56 -2.98 6.49 -14.30
N SER A 57 -2.61 7.11 -15.41
CA SER A 57 -3.55 7.62 -16.42
C SER A 57 -4.45 6.53 -17.02
N GLU A 58 -3.89 5.35 -17.28
CA GLU A 58 -4.67 4.21 -17.79
C GLU A 58 -5.57 3.57 -16.74
N PHE A 59 -5.32 3.87 -15.48
CA PHE A 59 -6.02 3.26 -14.34
C PHE A 59 -7.12 4.15 -13.76
N LEU A 60 -7.07 5.47 -14.01
CA LEU A 60 -8.02 6.44 -13.45
C LEU A 60 -9.47 6.06 -13.66
N ASP A 61 -9.84 5.66 -14.90
CA ASP A 61 -11.22 5.32 -15.22
C ASP A 61 -11.67 3.96 -14.68
N ARG A 62 -10.73 3.14 -14.23
CA ARG A 62 -10.97 1.78 -13.68
C ARG A 62 -11.10 1.75 -12.17
N ILE A 63 -10.74 2.84 -11.48
CA ILE A 63 -10.95 2.91 -10.04
C ILE A 63 -12.45 2.98 -9.78
N ASP A 64 -12.90 2.01 -8.99
CA ASP A 64 -14.24 1.96 -8.42
C ASP A 64 -14.12 1.61 -6.94
N VAL A 65 -14.64 2.47 -6.08
CA VAL A 65 -14.53 2.35 -4.62
C VAL A 65 -15.93 2.48 -4.04
N PRO A 66 -16.41 1.45 -3.31
CA PRO A 66 -17.75 1.47 -2.75
C PRO A 66 -17.93 2.65 -1.78
N GLN A 67 -19.13 3.23 -1.73
CA GLN A 67 -19.44 4.36 -0.87
C GLN A 67 -19.25 4.05 0.62
N THR A 68 -19.28 2.78 1.00
CA THR A 68 -19.02 2.30 2.37
C THR A 68 -17.53 2.31 2.76
N ALA A 69 -16.62 2.53 1.80
CA ALA A 69 -15.19 2.57 2.07
C ALA A 69 -14.80 3.86 2.80
N THR A 70 -14.51 3.75 4.09
CA THR A 70 -14.12 4.89 4.93
C THR A 70 -12.63 5.22 4.86
N GLN A 71 -11.80 4.27 4.45
CA GLN A 71 -10.35 4.42 4.34
C GLN A 71 -9.86 3.97 2.98
N LEU A 72 -8.94 4.74 2.41
CA LEU A 72 -8.29 4.43 1.14
C LEU A 72 -6.80 4.78 1.22
N LEU A 73 -5.98 3.92 0.63
CA LEU A 73 -4.56 4.18 0.30
C LEU A 73 -4.39 4.06 -1.21
N VAL A 74 -3.66 4.99 -1.82
CA VAL A 74 -3.33 5.00 -3.25
C VAL A 74 -1.82 5.14 -3.42
N HIS A 75 -1.24 4.39 -4.34
CA HIS A 75 0.18 4.40 -4.60
C HIS A 75 0.46 4.35 -6.11
N VAL A 76 1.39 5.18 -6.57
CA VAL A 76 2.05 5.03 -7.88
C VAL A 76 3.52 4.73 -7.66
N ARG A 77 4.04 3.76 -8.41
CA ARG A 77 5.39 3.25 -8.23
C ARG A 77 6.32 3.72 -9.35
N ASP A 78 7.49 4.18 -8.90
CA ASP A 78 8.70 4.31 -9.68
C ASP A 78 9.73 3.41 -8.98
N HIS A 79 10.04 2.25 -9.56
CA HIS A 79 10.70 1.17 -8.83
C HIS A 79 12.18 1.45 -8.54
N THR A 80 12.61 1.06 -7.36
CA THR A 80 14.02 1.08 -6.94
C THR A 80 14.52 -0.32 -6.63
N LYS A 81 13.77 -1.08 -5.82
CA LYS A 81 14.07 -2.48 -5.47
C LYS A 81 12.94 -3.39 -5.94
N GLY A 82 13.29 -4.47 -6.63
CA GLY A 82 12.35 -5.46 -7.16
C GLY A 82 11.63 -5.03 -8.43
N HIS A 83 11.51 -5.95 -9.39
CA HIS A 83 10.98 -5.62 -10.72
C HIS A 83 9.44 -5.55 -10.70
N PRO A 84 8.78 -4.50 -11.25
CA PRO A 84 7.32 -4.31 -11.19
C PRO A 84 6.48 -5.44 -11.82
N ARG A 85 7.11 -6.35 -12.58
CA ARG A 85 6.46 -7.58 -13.08
C ARG A 85 6.01 -8.52 -11.98
N VAL A 86 6.66 -8.51 -10.83
CA VAL A 86 6.26 -9.30 -9.67
C VAL A 86 5.16 -8.56 -8.92
N ARG A 87 3.93 -9.04 -9.05
CA ARG A 87 2.76 -8.37 -8.43
C ARG A 87 2.88 -8.23 -6.92
N ALA A 88 3.47 -9.21 -6.25
CA ALA A 88 3.65 -9.22 -4.80
C ALA A 88 4.31 -7.95 -4.29
N ILE A 89 5.36 -7.47 -4.97
CA ILE A 89 6.17 -6.32 -4.55
C ILE A 89 5.63 -4.96 -4.96
N ASN A 90 4.52 -4.89 -5.70
CA ASN A 90 3.84 -3.62 -5.99
C ASN A 90 2.95 -3.22 -4.82
N HIS A 91 2.91 -1.92 -4.52
CA HIS A 91 2.08 -1.37 -3.45
C HIS A 91 0.59 -1.27 -3.84
N PRO A 92 -0.32 -1.33 -2.88
CA PRO A 92 -0.13 -1.57 -1.44
C PRO A 92 0.38 -2.98 -1.13
N ILE A 93 1.24 -3.10 -0.12
CA ILE A 93 1.76 -4.37 0.38
C ILE A 93 0.87 -4.87 1.52
N ARG A 94 0.62 -6.18 1.53
CA ARG A 94 -0.08 -6.87 2.61
C ARG A 94 0.88 -7.79 3.35
N HIS A 95 0.90 -7.70 4.67
CA HIS A 95 1.51 -8.69 5.53
C HIS A 95 0.51 -9.05 6.65
N GLY A 96 0.01 -10.27 6.64
CA GLY A 96 -1.09 -10.65 7.52
C GLY A 96 -2.33 -9.77 7.34
N ALA A 97 -2.81 -9.17 8.41
CA ALA A 97 -3.94 -8.24 8.38
C ALA A 97 -3.53 -6.78 8.10
N VAL A 98 -2.23 -6.47 8.14
CA VAL A 98 -1.74 -5.12 7.85
C VAL A 98 -1.59 -4.91 6.36
N VAL A 99 -2.12 -3.80 5.87
CA VAL A 99 -1.96 -3.32 4.49
C VAL A 99 -1.43 -1.90 4.54
N GLY A 100 -0.38 -1.63 3.77
CA GLY A 100 0.23 -0.32 3.78
C GLY A 100 0.94 0.06 2.50
N ILE A 101 1.35 1.31 2.44
CA ILE A 101 2.17 1.90 1.39
C ILE A 101 3.37 2.59 2.03
N HIS A 102 4.49 2.57 1.35
CA HIS A 102 5.73 3.18 1.82
C HIS A 102 6.47 3.81 0.64
N ASN A 103 7.07 4.94 0.89
CA ASN A 103 7.94 5.63 -0.04
C ASN A 103 9.29 5.87 0.63
N GLY A 104 10.26 5.04 0.31
CA GLY A 104 11.58 5.03 0.93
C GLY A 104 12.34 3.73 0.63
N THR A 105 13.48 3.54 1.28
CA THR A 105 14.30 2.33 1.17
C THR A 105 14.82 1.93 2.55
N ILE A 106 14.69 0.65 2.89
CA ILE A 106 15.26 0.04 4.08
C ILE A 106 16.39 -0.87 3.61
N ALA A 107 17.63 -0.46 3.85
CA ALA A 107 18.80 -1.14 3.28
C ALA A 107 19.08 -2.51 3.90
N ASN A 108 18.73 -2.69 5.16
CA ASN A 108 18.98 -3.89 5.96
C ASN A 108 17.73 -4.75 6.22
N ASP A 109 16.72 -4.67 5.32
CA ASP A 109 15.45 -5.37 5.50
C ASP A 109 15.59 -6.88 5.67
N ASP A 110 16.45 -7.53 4.90
CA ASP A 110 16.67 -8.99 5.00
C ASP A 110 17.30 -9.40 6.34
N GLU A 111 18.24 -8.60 6.85
CA GLU A 111 18.86 -8.82 8.17
C GLU A 111 17.80 -8.67 9.29
N LEU A 112 16.94 -7.67 9.19
CA LEU A 112 15.88 -7.45 10.17
C LEU A 112 14.79 -8.53 10.11
N PHE A 113 14.40 -9.00 8.91
CA PHE A 113 13.51 -10.16 8.79
C PHE A 113 14.09 -11.38 9.52
N ALA A 114 15.38 -11.67 9.31
CA ALA A 114 16.07 -12.78 9.97
C ALA A 114 16.16 -12.57 11.48
N ALA A 115 16.57 -11.40 11.94
CA ALA A 115 16.72 -11.08 13.37
C ALA A 115 15.39 -11.19 14.13
N HIS A 116 14.29 -10.84 13.49
CA HIS A 116 12.96 -10.96 14.08
C HIS A 116 12.33 -12.35 13.86
N GLY A 117 12.93 -13.23 13.08
CA GLY A 117 12.36 -14.54 12.76
C GLY A 117 10.99 -14.42 12.05
N ILE A 118 10.85 -13.42 11.17
CA ILE A 118 9.62 -13.19 10.39
C ILE A 118 9.86 -13.71 8.97
N ALA A 119 8.90 -14.49 8.45
CA ALA A 119 8.93 -14.92 7.06
C ALA A 119 8.27 -13.87 6.16
N ARG A 120 8.70 -13.79 4.90
CA ARG A 120 8.03 -13.01 3.86
C ARG A 120 6.61 -13.53 3.64
N ALA A 121 5.64 -12.66 3.37
CA ALA A 121 4.22 -13.03 3.28
C ALA A 121 3.90 -13.99 2.12
N GLU A 122 4.65 -13.89 1.02
CA GLU A 122 4.45 -14.73 -0.16
C GLU A 122 5.77 -14.96 -0.93
N PRO A 123 5.89 -16.05 -1.71
CA PRO A 123 7.05 -16.30 -2.55
C PRO A 123 7.30 -15.14 -3.52
N GLY A 124 8.58 -14.74 -3.65
CA GLY A 124 8.98 -13.62 -4.51
C GLY A 124 8.79 -12.23 -3.91
N MET A 125 8.27 -12.13 -2.71
CA MET A 125 8.23 -10.89 -1.96
C MET A 125 9.64 -10.47 -1.56
N THR A 126 10.18 -9.45 -2.23
CA THR A 126 11.56 -8.95 -2.01
C THR A 126 11.58 -7.45 -1.74
N VAL A 127 10.41 -6.84 -1.60
CA VAL A 127 10.32 -5.41 -1.31
C VAL A 127 10.64 -5.15 0.16
N ASP A 128 11.53 -4.22 0.40
CA ASP A 128 11.97 -3.78 1.73
C ASP A 128 10.82 -3.24 2.58
N SER A 129 9.88 -2.54 1.96
CA SER A 129 8.70 -1.96 2.61
C SER A 129 7.83 -2.98 3.36
N GLU A 130 7.87 -4.27 2.97
CA GLU A 130 7.13 -5.32 3.67
C GLU A 130 7.52 -5.42 5.14
N LEU A 131 8.78 -5.14 5.48
CA LEU A 131 9.26 -5.18 6.86
C LEU A 131 8.44 -4.29 7.80
N ILE A 132 8.10 -3.07 7.37
CA ILE A 132 7.27 -2.15 8.16
C ILE A 132 5.94 -2.81 8.54
N PHE A 133 5.28 -3.44 7.55
CA PHE A 133 3.97 -4.06 7.75
C PHE A 133 4.04 -5.36 8.53
N ALA A 134 5.14 -6.12 8.36
CA ALA A 134 5.43 -7.32 9.12
C ALA A 134 5.65 -7.01 10.62
N LEU A 135 6.42 -5.98 10.92
CA LEU A 135 6.61 -5.52 12.31
C LEU A 135 5.32 -4.93 12.90
N ALA A 136 4.55 -4.15 12.12
CA ALA A 136 3.26 -3.64 12.55
C ALA A 136 2.25 -4.76 12.85
N GLU A 137 2.24 -5.82 12.04
CA GLU A 137 1.43 -7.03 12.29
C GLU A 137 1.86 -7.74 13.58
N ARG A 138 3.16 -7.96 13.75
CA ARG A 138 3.71 -8.64 14.91
C ARG A 138 3.47 -7.88 16.22
N PHE A 139 3.54 -6.56 16.18
CA PHE A 139 3.42 -5.69 17.33
C PHE A 139 2.12 -4.89 17.35
N ARG A 140 1.02 -5.50 16.93
CA ARG A 140 -0.31 -4.86 16.86
C ARG A 140 -0.64 -4.05 18.12
N GLY A 141 -1.13 -2.84 17.91
CA GLY A 141 -1.46 -1.90 19.00
C GLY A 141 -0.24 -1.23 19.64
N ARG A 142 0.98 -1.51 19.18
CA ARG A 142 2.24 -0.96 19.69
C ARG A 142 3.05 -0.34 18.56
N THR A 143 2.45 0.57 17.79
CA THR A 143 3.03 1.14 16.57
C THR A 143 4.38 1.81 16.82
N ALA A 144 4.54 2.60 17.89
CA ALA A 144 5.81 3.21 18.25
C ALA A 144 6.90 2.14 18.46
N TYR A 145 6.58 1.10 19.21
CA TYR A 145 7.49 -0.02 19.45
C TYR A 145 7.88 -0.77 18.17
N ALA A 146 6.95 -0.90 17.22
CA ALA A 146 7.25 -1.50 15.92
C ALA A 146 8.23 -0.64 15.10
N LEU A 147 8.06 0.69 15.13
CA LEU A 147 8.93 1.64 14.42
C LEU A 147 10.35 1.72 15.01
N GLU A 148 10.49 1.57 16.32
CA GLU A 148 11.80 1.55 17.00
C GLU A 148 12.66 0.32 16.61
N ARG A 149 12.10 -0.64 15.89
CA ARG A 149 12.76 -1.88 15.46
C ARG A 149 13.15 -1.91 13.97
N LEU A 150 12.86 -0.82 13.25
CA LEU A 150 13.38 -0.55 11.91
C LEU A 150 14.81 0.00 11.97
#